data_f12fba73eb0b60dac9621ae3041a9fca
#
_entry.id   f12fba73eb0b60dac9621ae3041a9fca
#
_cell.length_a   1.000
_cell.length_b   1.000
_cell.length_c   1.000
_cell.angle_alpha   90.00
_cell.angle_beta   90.00
_cell.angle_gamma   90.00
#
_symmetry.space_group_name_H-M   'P 1'
#
loop_
_entity.id
_entity.type
_entity.pdbx_description
1 polymer ?
#
loop_
_entity_poly.entity_id
_entity_poly.type
_entity_poly.pdbx_seq_one_letter_code
_entity_poly.pdbx_strand_id
1 'polypeptide(L)' 'PAYNVPEEGRVVVNITVNPAGVVIGTSINPQTNTVNSTLRKAAEDAAKKARFNTVEGPNNQTGTITYYFNLR' A
#
# COMPACT_ATOMS: atom_id res chain seq x y z
N PRO A 1 0.49 8.54 -0.15
CA PRO A 1 -0.65 9.33 -0.63
C PRO A 1 -1.67 9.63 0.47
N ALA A 2 -2.39 10.73 0.34
CA ALA A 2 -3.40 11.15 1.29
C ALA A 2 -4.76 11.25 0.60
N TYR A 3 -5.80 10.82 1.29
CA TYR A 3 -7.17 10.83 0.77
C TYR A 3 -8.10 11.48 1.78
N ASN A 4 -9.07 12.24 1.30
CA ASN A 4 -10.08 12.85 2.17
C ASN A 4 -11.27 11.92 2.29
N VAL A 5 -11.54 11.47 3.50
CA VAL A 5 -12.60 10.49 3.81
C VAL A 5 -13.28 10.87 5.12
N PRO A 6 -14.42 10.22 5.48
CA PRO A 6 -15.12 10.52 6.74
C PRO A 6 -14.40 10.02 7.99
N GLU A 7 -13.32 9.28 7.84
CA GLU A 7 -12.52 8.79 8.95
C GLU A 7 -11.06 9.10 8.73
N GLU A 8 -10.33 9.28 9.84
CA GLU A 8 -8.91 9.53 9.79
C GLU A 8 -8.14 8.26 10.15
N GLY A 9 -7.03 8.03 9.47
CA GLY A 9 -6.22 6.87 9.76
C GLY A 9 -5.04 6.73 8.84
N ARG A 10 -4.16 5.81 9.20
CA ARG A 10 -3.00 5.44 8.41
C ARG A 10 -3.06 3.96 8.12
N VAL A 11 -2.92 3.60 6.86
CA VAL A 11 -2.79 2.20 6.46
C VAL A 11 -1.43 2.01 5.82
N VAL A 12 -0.66 1.09 6.37
CA VAL A 12 0.65 0.72 5.84
C VAL A 12 0.50 -0.62 5.15
N VAL A 13 0.82 -0.67 3.86
CA VAL A 13 0.69 -1.88 3.05
C VAL A 13 2.08 -2.42 2.73
N ASN A 14 2.31 -3.68 3.09
CA ASN A 14 3.50 -4.39 2.63
C ASN A 14 3.29 -4.78 1.18
N ILE A 15 4.31 -4.58 0.36
CA ILE A 15 4.25 -4.96 -1.04
C ILE A 15 5.43 -5.84 -1.43
N THR A 16 5.20 -6.70 -2.40
CA THR A 16 6.27 -7.43 -3.09
C THR A 16 6.22 -7.00 -4.55
N VAL A 17 7.36 -6.56 -5.07
CA VAL A 17 7.47 -6.02 -6.43
C VAL A 17 8.40 -6.93 -7.23
N ASN A 18 7.96 -7.31 -8.41
CA ASN A 18 8.81 -8.13 -9.28
C ASN A 18 9.83 -7.26 -10.06
N PRO A 19 10.81 -7.86 -10.74
CA PRO A 19 11.81 -7.09 -11.47
C PRO A 19 11.26 -6.15 -12.54
N ALA A 20 10.05 -6.40 -13.03
CA ALA A 20 9.41 -5.51 -14.00
C ALA A 20 8.72 -4.30 -13.35
N GLY A 21 8.74 -4.20 -12.02
CA GLY A 21 8.10 -3.09 -11.31
C GLY A 21 6.63 -3.30 -11.02
N VAL A 22 6.14 -4.52 -11.14
CA VAL A 22 4.74 -4.85 -10.90
C VAL A 22 4.57 -5.39 -9.48
N VAL A 23 3.56 -4.88 -8.77
CA VAL A 23 3.22 -5.37 -7.43
C VAL A 23 2.52 -6.72 -7.58
N ILE A 24 3.13 -7.77 -7.03
CA ILE A 24 2.62 -9.13 -7.14
C ILE A 24 2.08 -9.66 -5.82
N GLY A 25 2.22 -8.93 -4.73
CA GLY A 25 1.66 -9.31 -3.44
C GLY A 25 1.49 -8.10 -2.53
N THR A 26 0.44 -8.13 -1.71
CA THR A 26 0.17 -7.09 -0.71
C THR A 26 -0.32 -7.73 0.58
N SER A 27 -0.04 -7.07 1.70
CA SER A 27 -0.61 -7.42 3.00
C SER A 27 -0.62 -6.17 3.87
N ILE A 28 -1.45 -6.20 4.92
CA ILE A 28 -1.52 -5.07 5.85
C ILE A 28 -0.37 -5.16 6.84
N ASN A 29 0.38 -4.06 6.97
CA ASN A 29 1.49 -3.98 7.93
C ASN A 29 0.94 -3.63 9.32
N PRO A 30 1.52 -4.20 10.40
CA PRO A 30 1.09 -3.91 11.77
C PRO A 30 1.16 -2.44 12.18
N GLN A 31 1.89 -1.59 11.47
CA GLN A 31 1.94 -0.15 11.75
C GLN A 31 0.68 0.59 11.30
N THR A 32 -0.25 -0.10 10.64
CA THR A 32 -1.57 0.43 10.33
C THR A 32 -2.29 0.76 11.64
N ASN A 33 -2.88 1.96 11.73
CA ASN A 33 -3.53 2.39 12.95
C ASN A 33 -5.04 2.50 12.86
N THR A 34 -5.65 1.96 11.83
CA THR A 34 -7.10 1.92 11.68
C THR A 34 -7.59 0.49 11.52
N VAL A 35 -8.77 0.22 12.12
CA VAL A 35 -9.44 -1.09 11.96
C VAL A 35 -10.55 -1.03 10.91
N ASN A 36 -10.76 0.14 10.29
CA ASN A 36 -11.79 0.30 9.28
C ASN A 36 -11.45 -0.53 8.04
N SER A 37 -12.27 -1.55 7.77
CA SER A 37 -12.00 -2.47 6.67
C SER A 37 -12.10 -1.80 5.30
N THR A 38 -12.94 -0.77 5.18
CA THR A 38 -13.07 -0.01 3.93
C THR A 38 -11.78 0.72 3.60
N LEU A 39 -11.16 1.37 4.60
CA LEU A 39 -9.90 2.07 4.40
C LEU A 39 -8.76 1.10 4.10
N ARG A 40 -8.73 -0.03 4.81
CA ARG A 40 -7.72 -1.06 4.57
C ARG A 40 -7.82 -1.63 3.17
N LYS A 41 -9.04 -1.91 2.73
CA LYS A 41 -9.26 -2.44 1.39
C LYS A 41 -8.89 -1.42 0.32
N ALA A 42 -9.25 -0.16 0.51
CA ALA A 42 -8.91 0.90 -0.42
C ALA A 42 -7.40 1.04 -0.58
N ALA A 43 -6.66 0.99 0.53
CA ALA A 43 -5.21 1.07 0.51
C ALA A 43 -4.59 -0.12 -0.22
N GLU A 44 -5.07 -1.34 0.07
CA GLU A 44 -4.56 -2.52 -0.62
C GLU A 44 -4.86 -2.48 -2.12
N ASP A 45 -6.06 -2.06 -2.50
CA ASP A 45 -6.42 -1.95 -3.91
C ASP A 45 -5.54 -0.94 -4.62
N ALA A 46 -5.26 0.19 -3.98
CA ALA A 46 -4.35 1.20 -4.53
C ALA A 46 -2.93 0.65 -4.67
N ALA A 47 -2.45 -0.08 -3.66
CA ALA A 47 -1.12 -0.67 -3.69
C ALA A 47 -0.98 -1.69 -4.82
N LYS A 48 -2.02 -2.48 -5.07
CA LYS A 48 -2.00 -3.47 -6.15
C LYS A 48 -1.88 -2.82 -7.53
N LYS A 49 -2.34 -1.59 -7.68
CA LYS A 49 -2.29 -0.85 -8.93
C LYS A 49 -1.03 -0.02 -9.09
N ALA A 50 -0.22 0.10 -8.05
CA ALA A 50 1.01 0.85 -8.11
C ALA A 50 1.99 0.20 -9.08
N ARG A 51 2.79 1.03 -9.76
CA ARG A 51 3.82 0.56 -10.66
C ARG A 51 5.10 1.29 -10.32
N PHE A 52 6.20 0.57 -10.41
CA PHE A 52 7.51 1.10 -10.10
C PHE A 52 8.40 0.97 -11.33
N ASN A 53 9.50 1.70 -11.33
CA ASN A 53 10.51 1.49 -12.34
C ASN A 53 11.12 0.10 -12.17
N THR A 54 11.74 -0.42 -13.24
CA THR A 54 12.42 -1.69 -13.17
C THR A 54 13.34 -1.72 -11.96
N VAL A 55 13.17 -2.73 -11.10
CA VAL A 55 14.01 -2.88 -9.92
C VAL A 55 15.28 -3.64 -10.28
N GLU A 56 16.36 -3.36 -9.54
CA GLU A 56 17.63 -4.01 -9.78
C GLU A 56 17.61 -5.48 -9.38
N GLY A 57 18.30 -6.28 -10.19
CA GLY A 57 18.52 -7.68 -9.89
C GLY A 57 17.39 -8.59 -10.36
N PRO A 58 17.61 -9.89 -10.27
CA PRO A 58 16.67 -10.89 -10.76
C PRO A 58 15.57 -11.24 -9.77
N ASN A 59 15.68 -10.76 -8.54
CA ASN A 59 14.78 -11.17 -7.46
C ASN A 59 13.69 -10.13 -7.21
N ASN A 60 12.57 -10.59 -6.66
CA ASN A 60 11.53 -9.70 -6.19
C ASN A 60 12.06 -8.87 -5.00
N GLN A 61 11.52 -7.67 -4.86
CA GLN A 61 11.86 -6.77 -3.76
C GLN A 61 10.63 -6.54 -2.89
N THR A 62 10.85 -6.32 -1.61
CA THR A 62 9.77 -6.01 -0.67
C THR A 62 9.89 -4.57 -0.21
N GLY A 63 8.76 -3.99 0.15
CA GLY A 63 8.71 -2.63 0.67
C GLY A 63 7.38 -2.33 1.29
N THR A 64 7.15 -1.06 1.61
CA THR A 64 5.87 -0.62 2.18
C THR A 64 5.41 0.66 1.48
N ILE A 65 4.08 0.85 1.43
CA ILE A 65 3.47 2.11 1.02
C ILE A 65 2.55 2.53 2.16
N THR A 66 2.67 3.79 2.60
CA THR A 66 1.81 4.33 3.63
C THR A 66 0.76 5.23 3.00
N TYR A 67 -0.51 4.96 3.29
CA TYR A 67 -1.64 5.75 2.83
C TYR A 67 -2.25 6.47 4.02
N TYR A 68 -2.39 7.78 3.91
CA TYR A 68 -2.97 8.61 4.95
C TYR A 68 -4.39 9.00 4.55
N PHE A 69 -5.34 8.71 5.42
CA PHE A 69 -6.74 9.08 5.23
C PHE A 69 -7.06 10.20 6.21
N ASN A 70 -7.48 11.33 5.70
CA ASN A 70 -7.73 12.52 6.50
C ASN A 70 -9.22 12.83 6.58
N LEU A 71 -9.65 13.36 7.72
CA LEU A 71 -11.02 13.86 7.86
C LEU A 71 -11.26 14.99 6.87
N ARG A 72 -12.44 15.01 6.31
CA ARG A 72 -12.87 16.09 5.43
C ARG A 72 -13.17 17.35 6.21
#